data_85f0428c825e28aa153e5a819f79078c
#
_entry.id   85f0428c825e28aa153e5a819f79078c
#
_cell.length_a   1.000
_cell.length_b   1.000
_cell.length_c   1.000
_cell.angle_alpha   90.00
_cell.angle_beta   90.00
_cell.angle_gamma   90.00
#
_symmetry.space_group_name_H-M   'P 1'
#
loop_
_entity.id
_entity.type
_entity.pdbx_description
1 polymer ?
#
loop_
_entity_poly.entity_id
_entity_poly.type
_entity_poly.pdbx_seq_one_letter_code
_entity_poly.pdbx_strand_id
1 'polypeptide(L)'
;KNTFNPEGTGTVIKQEVSDPRTKAIKGISSINDTSLITVQGLGMVGVIGVNYRIFKALAKNGISVFLVSQASSENSTSIGVRNADADLACEVLNEEFVKEIEMGEISPIQAEKNLATVAIVGENMKHTPGIAGKLFGTLGRNGINVIACAQGASETNISFVVDSKSLRKSLNVIHDSFFLSEYQVLNLFICGIGTVGGSLIEQIRCQQEKLKVENGLKLHVVGIADATKAMFSRDGFDLANYRQELEEKGTESTLESLRDEIIGMNIFNSVFVDCTASEGVASLYKDLLLHNVSVVAANKIAASSKYENYRELKQIARQRGVKYLFETNVGAGLPIINTINDLIHSGDKILKIEAVLSGTLNYIFNKISADIPFSRTIKMAQEERYSEPDPRIDLSGKDVIRKLVILAREAGYTLE
;
A
#
# COMPACT_ATOMS: atom_id res chain seq x y z
N LYS A 1 -21.70 23.44 1.95
CA LYS A 1 -20.68 24.43 1.58
C LYS A 1 -19.29 23.92 1.98
N ASN A 2 -18.27 24.38 1.29
CA ASN A 2 -16.88 24.08 1.61
C ASN A 2 -16.40 25.01 2.73
N THR A 3 -15.91 24.47 3.84
CA THR A 3 -15.41 25.25 4.99
C THR A 3 -14.21 26.11 4.63
N PHE A 4 -13.37 25.65 3.69
CA PHE A 4 -12.17 26.38 3.25
C PHE A 4 -12.42 27.35 2.07
N ASN A 5 -13.62 27.30 1.47
CA ASN A 5 -14.07 28.25 0.45
C ASN A 5 -15.57 28.52 0.66
N PRO A 6 -15.94 29.42 1.59
CA PRO A 6 -17.34 29.72 1.93
C PRO A 6 -18.13 30.30 0.75
N GLU A 7 -17.46 31.01 -0.16
CA GLU A 7 -18.06 31.62 -1.37
C GLU A 7 -18.26 30.61 -2.52
N GLY A 8 -17.68 29.42 -2.41
CA GLY A 8 -17.90 28.34 -3.38
C GLY A 8 -19.38 27.93 -3.44
N THR A 9 -19.85 27.54 -4.61
CA THR A 9 -21.24 27.12 -4.86
C THR A 9 -21.69 25.94 -3.98
N GLY A 10 -20.73 25.15 -3.48
CA GLY A 10 -21.00 23.97 -2.65
C GLY A 10 -21.65 22.83 -3.43
N THR A 11 -22.11 21.81 -2.70
CA THR A 11 -22.82 20.67 -3.27
C THR A 11 -24.31 20.98 -3.37
N VAL A 12 -24.88 20.78 -4.54
CA VAL A 12 -26.30 20.95 -4.79
C VAL A 12 -26.97 19.57 -4.75
N ILE A 13 -27.98 19.43 -3.89
CA ILE A 13 -28.80 18.21 -3.83
C ILE A 13 -30.04 18.46 -4.72
N LYS A 14 -30.21 17.64 -5.75
CA LYS A 14 -31.34 17.70 -6.68
C LYS A 14 -31.94 16.30 -6.86
N GLN A 15 -33.21 16.26 -7.21
CA GLN A 15 -33.93 15.02 -7.48
C GLN A 15 -33.45 14.38 -8.80
N GLU A 16 -33.16 15.19 -9.79
CA GLU A 16 -32.60 14.75 -11.08
C GLU A 16 -31.33 15.53 -11.43
N VAL A 17 -30.34 14.86 -11.97
CA VAL A 17 -29.10 15.46 -12.47
C VAL A 17 -28.91 15.04 -13.92
N SER A 18 -29.10 15.97 -14.83
CA SER A 18 -29.03 15.76 -16.28
C SER A 18 -27.62 15.98 -16.87
N ASP A 19 -26.55 15.97 -16.07
CA ASP A 19 -25.20 16.14 -16.58
C ASP A 19 -24.62 14.78 -17.05
N PRO A 20 -24.31 14.62 -18.35
CA PRO A 20 -23.74 13.39 -18.89
C PRO A 20 -22.34 13.05 -18.31
N ARG A 21 -21.68 14.00 -17.62
CA ARG A 21 -20.40 13.80 -16.93
C ARG A 21 -20.57 13.31 -15.49
N THR A 22 -21.78 12.93 -15.07
CA THR A 22 -22.01 12.44 -13.71
C THR A 22 -21.27 11.13 -13.47
N LYS A 23 -20.43 11.11 -12.45
CA LYS A 23 -19.70 9.90 -12.01
C LYS A 23 -20.69 8.80 -11.63
N ALA A 24 -20.34 7.54 -11.89
CA ALA A 24 -21.18 6.39 -11.56
C ALA A 24 -21.50 6.33 -10.05
N ILE A 25 -20.54 6.69 -9.21
CA ILE A 25 -20.68 6.77 -7.75
C ILE A 25 -20.91 8.23 -7.35
N LYS A 26 -21.93 8.44 -6.51
CA LYS A 26 -22.35 9.75 -5.99
C LYS A 26 -21.88 10.00 -4.56
N GLY A 27 -21.71 8.94 -3.78
CA GLY A 27 -21.34 9.07 -2.37
C GLY A 27 -20.80 7.79 -1.77
N ILE A 28 -20.16 7.95 -0.62
CA ILE A 28 -19.71 6.87 0.25
C ILE A 28 -20.38 7.09 1.59
N SER A 29 -20.97 6.04 2.15
CA SER A 29 -21.57 6.05 3.49
C SER A 29 -20.91 5.01 4.36
N SER A 30 -20.92 5.21 5.68
CA SER A 30 -20.38 4.22 6.62
C SER A 30 -21.19 4.16 7.91
N ILE A 31 -21.22 2.97 8.51
CA ILE A 31 -21.76 2.67 9.83
C ILE A 31 -20.60 2.10 10.65
N ASN A 32 -20.15 2.83 11.67
CA ASN A 32 -18.98 2.46 12.47
C ASN A 32 -19.29 1.43 13.55
N ASP A 33 -20.57 1.20 13.81
CA ASP A 33 -21.11 0.36 14.88
C ASP A 33 -21.78 -0.86 14.26
N THR A 34 -20.93 -1.84 13.85
CA THR A 34 -21.39 -3.05 13.18
C THR A 34 -20.87 -4.30 13.89
N SER A 35 -21.78 -5.23 14.17
CA SER A 35 -21.48 -6.63 14.47
C SER A 35 -22.06 -7.52 13.38
N LEU A 36 -21.32 -8.53 13.00
CA LEU A 36 -21.76 -9.53 12.02
C LEU A 36 -22.11 -10.83 12.76
N ILE A 37 -23.30 -11.34 12.55
CA ILE A 37 -23.76 -12.60 13.11
C ILE A 37 -23.96 -13.56 11.95
N THR A 38 -23.37 -14.75 12.03
CA THR A 38 -23.47 -15.75 10.97
C THR A 38 -24.15 -17.00 11.49
N VAL A 39 -25.28 -17.34 10.88
CA VAL A 39 -25.95 -18.62 11.06
C VAL A 39 -25.46 -19.54 9.95
N GLN A 40 -24.79 -20.62 10.33
CA GLN A 40 -24.17 -21.53 9.36
C GLN A 40 -24.30 -23.00 9.77
N GLY A 41 -24.51 -23.86 8.79
CA GLY A 41 -24.54 -25.30 8.98
C GLY A 41 -25.09 -26.01 7.76
N LEU A 42 -24.72 -27.29 7.62
CA LEU A 42 -25.21 -28.14 6.53
C LEU A 42 -26.71 -28.45 6.65
N GLY A 43 -27.28 -28.37 7.85
CA GLY A 43 -28.70 -28.53 8.10
C GLY A 43 -29.58 -27.39 7.55
N MET A 44 -28.97 -26.33 6.99
CA MET A 44 -29.71 -25.23 6.35
C MET A 44 -29.98 -25.48 4.86
N VAL A 45 -29.18 -26.32 4.22
CA VAL A 45 -29.21 -26.53 2.76
C VAL A 45 -30.51 -27.19 2.31
N GLY A 46 -31.24 -26.52 1.43
CA GLY A 46 -32.52 -27.00 0.91
C GLY A 46 -33.69 -26.97 1.92
N VAL A 47 -33.49 -26.40 3.11
CA VAL A 47 -34.53 -26.31 4.15
C VAL A 47 -35.34 -25.02 3.97
N ILE A 48 -36.62 -25.18 3.69
CA ILE A 48 -37.55 -24.06 3.49
C ILE A 48 -37.81 -23.33 4.82
N GLY A 49 -37.71 -22.01 4.81
CA GLY A 49 -38.12 -21.16 5.92
C GLY A 49 -37.03 -20.83 6.94
N VAL A 50 -35.77 -21.23 6.75
CA VAL A 50 -34.65 -20.88 7.66
C VAL A 50 -34.54 -19.36 7.81
N ASN A 51 -34.52 -18.62 6.72
CA ASN A 51 -34.43 -17.16 6.77
C ASN A 51 -35.67 -16.54 7.47
N TYR A 52 -36.88 -17.10 7.28
CA TYR A 52 -38.05 -16.65 8.02
C TYR A 52 -37.86 -16.80 9.54
N ARG A 53 -37.35 -17.94 9.99
CA ARG A 53 -37.05 -18.18 11.42
C ARG A 53 -36.06 -17.16 11.95
N ILE A 54 -34.96 -16.93 11.24
CA ILE A 54 -33.91 -15.95 11.61
C ILE A 54 -34.58 -14.57 11.80
N PHE A 55 -35.20 -14.03 10.77
CA PHE A 55 -35.80 -12.68 10.82
C PHE A 55 -36.95 -12.55 11.78
N LYS A 56 -37.77 -13.58 11.94
CA LYS A 56 -38.87 -13.60 12.92
C LYS A 56 -38.35 -13.52 14.35
N ALA A 57 -37.29 -14.29 14.68
CA ALA A 57 -36.70 -14.28 16.00
C ALA A 57 -36.14 -12.91 16.35
N LEU A 58 -35.38 -12.30 15.43
CA LEU A 58 -34.82 -10.95 15.59
C LEU A 58 -35.90 -9.87 15.70
N ALA A 59 -36.89 -9.90 14.82
CA ALA A 59 -37.97 -8.90 14.81
C ALA A 59 -38.80 -8.92 16.07
N LYS A 60 -39.10 -10.11 16.65
CA LYS A 60 -39.84 -10.24 17.92
C LYS A 60 -39.10 -9.56 19.08
N ASN A 61 -37.78 -9.49 19.02
CA ASN A 61 -36.95 -8.88 20.05
C ASN A 61 -36.50 -7.44 19.70
N GLY A 62 -37.13 -6.83 18.67
CA GLY A 62 -36.87 -5.43 18.28
C GLY A 62 -35.50 -5.19 17.66
N ILE A 63 -34.81 -6.22 17.19
CA ILE A 63 -33.48 -6.14 16.62
C ILE A 63 -33.54 -5.75 15.16
N SER A 64 -32.92 -4.63 14.79
CA SER A 64 -32.85 -4.12 13.42
C SER A 64 -31.67 -4.70 12.66
N VAL A 65 -31.95 -5.28 11.48
CA VAL A 65 -30.93 -5.79 10.56
C VAL A 65 -30.76 -4.82 9.40
N PHE A 66 -29.53 -4.36 9.16
CA PHE A 66 -29.24 -3.41 8.09
C PHE A 66 -28.36 -3.98 6.96
N LEU A 67 -27.81 -5.17 7.14
CA LEU A 67 -27.06 -5.90 6.11
C LEU A 67 -27.47 -7.36 6.15
N VAL A 68 -27.64 -7.96 4.97
CA VAL A 68 -27.87 -9.41 4.80
C VAL A 68 -26.96 -9.89 3.68
N SER A 69 -26.18 -10.92 3.93
CA SER A 69 -25.36 -11.61 2.93
C SER A 69 -25.57 -13.11 3.07
N GLN A 70 -25.98 -13.75 2.00
CA GLN A 70 -26.22 -15.20 1.96
C GLN A 70 -25.40 -15.82 0.82
N ALA A 71 -24.67 -16.90 1.13
CA ALA A 71 -24.00 -17.67 0.12
C ALA A 71 -25.00 -18.48 -0.73
N SER A 72 -24.72 -18.65 -2.02
CA SER A 72 -25.56 -19.44 -2.93
C SER A 72 -25.66 -20.92 -2.55
N SER A 73 -24.75 -21.40 -1.71
CA SER A 73 -24.79 -22.75 -1.14
C SER A 73 -25.87 -22.94 -0.07
N GLU A 74 -26.56 -21.87 0.33
CA GLU A 74 -27.60 -21.85 1.39
C GLU A 74 -27.12 -22.33 2.78
N ASN A 75 -25.85 -22.66 2.94
CA ASN A 75 -25.28 -23.16 4.19
C ASN A 75 -24.88 -22.07 5.17
N SER A 76 -24.99 -20.80 4.78
CA SER A 76 -24.55 -19.66 5.60
C SER A 76 -25.36 -18.41 5.28
N THR A 77 -25.89 -17.76 6.30
CA THR A 77 -26.52 -16.43 6.24
C THR A 77 -25.88 -15.53 7.28
N SER A 78 -25.26 -14.44 6.82
CA SER A 78 -24.64 -13.43 7.67
C SER A 78 -25.52 -12.19 7.73
N ILE A 79 -25.73 -11.64 8.92
CA ILE A 79 -26.56 -10.47 9.18
C ILE A 79 -25.76 -9.41 9.94
N GLY A 80 -25.90 -8.14 9.55
CA GLY A 80 -25.31 -7.00 10.22
C GLY A 80 -26.30 -6.34 11.16
N VAL A 81 -25.90 -6.22 12.44
CA VAL A 81 -26.65 -5.55 13.51
C VAL A 81 -25.75 -4.54 14.21
N ARG A 82 -26.32 -3.67 15.05
CA ARG A 82 -25.53 -2.77 15.91
C ARG A 82 -24.82 -3.58 16.99
N ASN A 83 -23.68 -3.11 17.46
CA ASN A 83 -22.92 -3.77 18.53
C ASN A 83 -23.75 -3.94 19.82
N ALA A 84 -24.63 -2.97 20.12
CA ALA A 84 -25.52 -3.03 21.29
C ALA A 84 -26.51 -4.19 21.22
N ASP A 85 -26.91 -4.60 20.03
CA ASP A 85 -27.93 -5.65 19.82
C ASP A 85 -27.27 -7.03 19.60
N ALA A 86 -25.96 -7.11 19.47
CA ALA A 86 -25.26 -8.31 19.03
C ALA A 86 -25.39 -9.49 20.00
N ASP A 87 -25.25 -9.25 21.29
CA ASP A 87 -25.33 -10.32 22.29
C ASP A 87 -26.75 -10.88 22.39
N LEU A 88 -27.76 -10.00 22.45
CA LEU A 88 -29.19 -10.40 22.46
C LEU A 88 -29.53 -11.15 21.17
N ALA A 89 -29.04 -10.71 20.02
CA ALA A 89 -29.29 -11.39 18.76
C ALA A 89 -28.70 -12.80 18.73
N CYS A 90 -27.49 -13.00 19.27
CA CYS A 90 -26.89 -14.33 19.41
C CYS A 90 -27.71 -15.22 20.36
N GLU A 91 -28.14 -14.71 21.49
CA GLU A 91 -28.97 -15.43 22.46
C GLU A 91 -30.26 -15.93 21.81
N VAL A 92 -31.02 -15.02 21.23
CA VAL A 92 -32.31 -15.31 20.58
C VAL A 92 -32.17 -16.30 19.43
N LEU A 93 -31.11 -16.20 18.63
CA LEU A 93 -30.90 -17.12 17.52
C LEU A 93 -30.43 -18.50 18.01
N ASN A 94 -29.59 -18.58 19.05
CA ASN A 94 -29.20 -19.87 19.63
C ASN A 94 -30.42 -20.58 20.27
N GLU A 95 -31.36 -19.84 20.88
CA GLU A 95 -32.61 -20.41 21.37
C GLU A 95 -33.51 -20.90 20.23
N GLU A 96 -33.66 -20.12 19.16
CA GLU A 96 -34.49 -20.50 18.00
C GLU A 96 -33.98 -21.76 17.30
N PHE A 97 -32.67 -21.97 17.25
CA PHE A 97 -32.01 -23.08 16.56
C PHE A 97 -31.42 -24.12 17.52
N VAL A 98 -31.86 -24.17 18.77
CA VAL A 98 -31.27 -25.04 19.80
C VAL A 98 -31.22 -26.50 19.37
N LYS A 99 -32.28 -27.03 18.72
CA LYS A 99 -32.35 -28.42 18.28
C LYS A 99 -31.32 -28.73 17.19
N GLU A 100 -31.24 -27.88 16.19
CA GLU A 100 -30.31 -28.02 15.08
C GLU A 100 -28.83 -27.87 15.56
N ILE A 101 -28.62 -27.07 16.58
CA ILE A 101 -27.29 -26.91 17.21
C ILE A 101 -26.93 -28.18 17.99
N GLU A 102 -27.85 -28.74 18.80
CA GLU A 102 -27.65 -29.97 19.53
C GLU A 102 -27.39 -31.17 18.60
N MET A 103 -28.03 -31.20 17.43
CA MET A 103 -27.82 -32.22 16.40
C MET A 103 -26.54 -32.00 15.59
N GLY A 104 -25.84 -30.89 15.76
CA GLY A 104 -24.64 -30.53 14.97
C GLY A 104 -24.95 -30.09 13.52
N GLU A 105 -26.20 -29.81 13.21
CA GLU A 105 -26.67 -29.37 11.89
C GLU A 105 -26.38 -27.87 11.66
N ILE A 106 -26.39 -27.07 12.73
CA ILE A 106 -26.05 -25.64 12.77
C ILE A 106 -24.95 -25.45 13.82
N SER A 107 -23.94 -24.65 13.50
CA SER A 107 -22.90 -24.27 14.45
C SER A 107 -23.45 -23.30 15.51
N PRO A 108 -22.91 -23.29 16.75
CA PRO A 108 -23.24 -22.28 17.75
C PRO A 108 -23.04 -20.87 17.18
N ILE A 109 -24.06 -20.03 17.36
CA ILE A 109 -24.13 -18.71 16.74
C ILE A 109 -23.38 -17.70 17.62
N GLN A 110 -22.41 -17.01 17.01
CA GLN A 110 -21.58 -16.00 17.68
C GLN A 110 -21.51 -14.72 16.84
N ALA A 111 -21.25 -13.60 17.51
CA ALA A 111 -21.08 -12.32 16.86
C ALA A 111 -19.58 -12.00 16.66
N GLU A 112 -19.24 -11.60 15.45
CA GLU A 112 -17.97 -10.93 15.17
C GLU A 112 -18.18 -9.42 15.35
N LYS A 113 -17.54 -8.85 16.37
CA LYS A 113 -17.68 -7.44 16.79
C LYS A 113 -16.53 -6.58 16.27
N ASN A 114 -16.61 -5.28 16.52
CA ASN A 114 -15.61 -4.29 16.10
C ASN A 114 -15.44 -4.18 14.58
N LEU A 115 -16.55 -4.25 13.87
CA LEU A 115 -16.61 -4.10 12.44
C LEU A 115 -17.23 -2.76 12.04
N ALA A 116 -17.05 -2.41 10.77
CA ALA A 116 -17.68 -1.27 10.14
C ALA A 116 -18.27 -1.67 8.79
N THR A 117 -19.47 -1.18 8.50
CA THR A 117 -20.09 -1.32 7.19
C THR A 117 -19.81 -0.07 6.37
N VAL A 118 -19.36 -0.24 5.15
CA VAL A 118 -19.13 0.83 4.16
C VAL A 118 -19.98 0.56 2.94
N ALA A 119 -20.60 1.60 2.38
CA ALA A 119 -21.37 1.51 1.17
C ALA A 119 -20.95 2.58 0.16
N ILE A 120 -20.76 2.17 -1.09
CA ILE A 120 -20.72 3.09 -2.22
C ILE A 120 -22.12 3.18 -2.82
N VAL A 121 -22.53 4.41 -3.15
CA VAL A 121 -23.91 4.69 -3.60
C VAL A 121 -23.88 5.51 -4.90
N GLY A 122 -24.71 5.13 -5.86
CA GLY A 122 -24.85 5.88 -7.12
C GLY A 122 -25.85 5.25 -8.08
N GLU A 123 -26.70 6.05 -8.69
CA GLU A 123 -27.69 5.60 -9.66
C GLU A 123 -27.06 5.11 -10.96
N ASN A 124 -25.94 5.73 -11.38
CA ASN A 124 -25.27 5.39 -12.62
C ASN A 124 -24.34 4.17 -12.49
N MET A 125 -24.36 3.45 -11.37
CA MET A 125 -23.66 2.16 -11.24
C MET A 125 -24.35 1.06 -12.04
N LYS A 126 -25.69 1.18 -12.20
CA LYS A 126 -26.47 0.20 -12.95
C LYS A 126 -25.97 0.13 -14.39
N HIS A 127 -25.74 -1.10 -14.84
CA HIS A 127 -25.21 -1.39 -16.18
C HIS A 127 -23.83 -0.78 -16.49
N THR A 128 -23.08 -0.31 -15.48
CA THR A 128 -21.70 0.16 -15.65
C THR A 128 -20.71 -0.94 -15.28
N PRO A 129 -20.12 -1.64 -16.26
CA PRO A 129 -19.18 -2.72 -15.98
C PRO A 129 -17.94 -2.21 -15.23
N GLY A 130 -17.39 -3.05 -14.35
CA GLY A 130 -16.11 -2.78 -13.69
C GLY A 130 -16.19 -2.06 -12.37
N ILE A 131 -17.34 -1.53 -11.93
CA ILE A 131 -17.46 -0.82 -10.64
C ILE A 131 -17.06 -1.71 -9.46
N ALA A 132 -17.64 -2.90 -9.36
CA ALA A 132 -17.31 -3.85 -8.30
C ALA A 132 -15.83 -4.29 -8.39
N GLY A 133 -15.31 -4.56 -9.59
CA GLY A 133 -13.91 -4.89 -9.80
C GLY A 133 -12.95 -3.77 -9.35
N LYS A 134 -13.28 -2.51 -9.68
CA LYS A 134 -12.52 -1.34 -9.23
C LYS A 134 -12.57 -1.19 -7.71
N LEU A 135 -13.75 -1.36 -7.09
CA LEU A 135 -13.93 -1.26 -5.65
C LEU A 135 -13.07 -2.31 -4.91
N PHE A 136 -13.32 -3.59 -5.17
CA PHE A 136 -12.64 -4.66 -4.45
C PHE A 136 -11.14 -4.73 -4.80
N GLY A 137 -10.77 -4.43 -6.03
CA GLY A 137 -9.37 -4.30 -6.44
C GLY A 137 -8.64 -3.16 -5.72
N THR A 138 -9.30 -2.04 -5.48
CA THR A 138 -8.75 -0.92 -4.70
C THR A 138 -8.54 -1.30 -3.24
N LEU A 139 -9.53 -1.95 -2.62
CA LEU A 139 -9.43 -2.43 -1.25
C LEU A 139 -8.30 -3.46 -1.10
N GLY A 140 -8.26 -4.47 -1.98
CA GLY A 140 -7.27 -5.54 -1.93
C GLY A 140 -5.83 -5.05 -2.10
N ARG A 141 -5.56 -4.17 -3.08
CA ARG A 141 -4.23 -3.56 -3.28
C ARG A 141 -3.74 -2.78 -2.07
N ASN A 142 -4.66 -2.27 -1.26
CA ASN A 142 -4.34 -1.54 -0.03
C ASN A 142 -4.39 -2.42 1.23
N GLY A 143 -4.46 -3.73 1.08
CA GLY A 143 -4.43 -4.69 2.18
C GLY A 143 -5.68 -4.66 3.06
N ILE A 144 -6.82 -4.23 2.52
CA ILE A 144 -8.09 -4.18 3.24
C ILE A 144 -8.87 -5.46 2.92
N ASN A 145 -9.11 -6.26 3.96
CA ASN A 145 -9.94 -7.45 3.87
C ASN A 145 -11.42 -7.08 3.89
N VAL A 146 -12.19 -7.65 2.97
CA VAL A 146 -13.65 -7.55 2.95
C VAL A 146 -14.22 -8.82 3.58
N ILE A 147 -14.91 -8.67 4.71
CA ILE A 147 -15.45 -9.79 5.51
C ILE A 147 -16.77 -10.30 4.93
N ALA A 148 -17.65 -9.37 4.57
CA ALA A 148 -18.92 -9.66 3.92
C ALA A 148 -19.28 -8.56 2.92
N CYS A 149 -20.07 -8.88 1.90
CA CYS A 149 -20.58 -7.88 0.96
C CYS A 149 -22.00 -8.21 0.53
N ALA A 150 -22.74 -7.16 0.15
CA ALA A 150 -24.08 -7.26 -0.38
C ALA A 150 -24.30 -6.22 -1.50
N GLN A 151 -24.86 -6.66 -2.63
CA GLN A 151 -25.30 -5.80 -3.72
C GLN A 151 -26.68 -6.26 -4.18
N GLY A 152 -27.66 -5.36 -4.16
CA GLY A 152 -28.99 -5.64 -4.66
C GLY A 152 -29.11 -5.55 -6.17
N ALA A 153 -30.12 -6.15 -6.76
CA ALA A 153 -30.39 -6.11 -8.21
C ALA A 153 -30.72 -4.69 -8.75
N SER A 154 -30.96 -3.72 -7.89
CA SER A 154 -31.08 -2.31 -8.26
C SER A 154 -29.75 -1.71 -8.70
N GLU A 155 -28.63 -2.32 -8.28
CA GLU A 155 -27.25 -1.85 -8.53
C GLU A 155 -26.98 -0.40 -8.10
N THR A 156 -27.79 0.14 -7.17
CA THR A 156 -27.67 1.52 -6.69
C THR A 156 -26.68 1.66 -5.54
N ASN A 157 -26.31 0.54 -4.89
CA ASN A 157 -25.31 0.49 -3.84
C ASN A 157 -24.55 -0.84 -3.83
N ILE A 158 -23.31 -0.79 -3.35
CA ILE A 158 -22.53 -1.97 -2.93
C ILE A 158 -22.12 -1.70 -1.49
N SER A 159 -22.61 -2.56 -0.58
CA SER A 159 -22.27 -2.51 0.84
C SER A 159 -21.30 -3.63 1.17
N PHE A 160 -20.32 -3.34 2.02
CA PHE A 160 -19.35 -4.33 2.47
C PHE A 160 -18.88 -4.05 3.89
N VAL A 161 -18.41 -5.09 4.57
CA VAL A 161 -17.99 -5.06 5.96
C VAL A 161 -16.47 -5.22 6.03
N VAL A 162 -15.83 -4.40 6.84
CA VAL A 162 -14.41 -4.41 7.13
C VAL A 162 -14.15 -4.33 8.63
N ASP A 163 -12.94 -4.68 9.07
CA ASP A 163 -12.49 -4.39 10.44
C ASP A 163 -12.54 -2.88 10.70
N SER A 164 -12.99 -2.46 11.89
CA SER A 164 -13.15 -1.05 12.25
C SER A 164 -11.84 -0.24 12.15
N LYS A 165 -10.68 -0.88 12.39
CA LYS A 165 -9.36 -0.27 12.21
C LYS A 165 -9.07 0.10 10.77
N SER A 166 -9.67 -0.60 9.81
CA SER A 166 -9.51 -0.36 8.39
C SER A 166 -10.51 0.66 7.82
N LEU A 167 -11.51 1.09 8.60
CA LEU A 167 -12.58 1.97 8.12
C LEU A 167 -12.04 3.26 7.49
N ARG A 168 -11.20 4.01 8.21
CA ARG A 168 -10.65 5.28 7.72
C ARG A 168 -9.86 5.09 6.42
N LYS A 169 -9.04 4.03 6.36
CA LYS A 169 -8.28 3.68 5.16
C LYS A 169 -9.21 3.33 4.00
N SER A 170 -10.26 2.53 4.26
CA SER A 170 -11.27 2.16 3.25
C SER A 170 -11.95 3.38 2.65
N LEU A 171 -12.42 4.31 3.47
CA LEU A 171 -13.04 5.55 3.01
C LEU A 171 -12.10 6.37 2.12
N ASN A 172 -10.85 6.52 2.54
CA ASN A 172 -9.86 7.30 1.81
C ASN A 172 -9.50 6.67 0.46
N VAL A 173 -9.22 5.36 0.42
CA VAL A 173 -8.85 4.68 -0.85
C VAL A 173 -10.00 4.66 -1.85
N ILE A 174 -11.24 4.51 -1.37
CA ILE A 174 -12.41 4.56 -2.24
C ILE A 174 -12.63 5.98 -2.75
N HIS A 175 -12.56 6.98 -1.85
CA HIS A 175 -12.69 8.38 -2.23
C HIS A 175 -11.64 8.77 -3.27
N ASP A 176 -10.37 8.44 -3.04
CA ASP A 176 -9.27 8.68 -3.98
C ASP A 176 -9.57 8.02 -5.33
N SER A 177 -9.92 6.74 -5.32
CA SER A 177 -10.13 5.96 -6.53
C SER A 177 -11.34 6.43 -7.38
N PHE A 178 -12.40 6.91 -6.76
CA PHE A 178 -13.65 7.21 -7.46
C PHE A 178 -13.95 8.70 -7.63
N PHE A 179 -13.46 9.55 -6.74
CA PHE A 179 -13.79 10.98 -6.73
C PHE A 179 -12.59 11.88 -7.05
N LEU A 180 -11.38 11.52 -6.61
CA LEU A 180 -10.16 12.30 -6.87
C LEU A 180 -9.38 11.79 -8.09
N SER A 181 -10.06 11.14 -9.03
CA SER A 181 -9.45 10.47 -10.18
C SER A 181 -8.68 11.39 -11.15
N GLU A 182 -8.50 12.68 -10.84
CA GLU A 182 -7.63 13.55 -11.61
C GLU A 182 -6.14 13.26 -11.37
N TYR A 183 -5.80 12.71 -10.19
CA TYR A 183 -4.43 12.31 -9.87
C TYR A 183 -4.37 11.16 -8.84
N GLN A 184 -3.35 10.31 -8.99
CA GLN A 184 -3.01 9.27 -8.03
C GLN A 184 -2.12 9.87 -6.93
N VAL A 185 -2.48 9.65 -5.66
CA VAL A 185 -1.63 10.04 -4.52
C VAL A 185 -0.73 8.90 -4.13
N LEU A 186 0.59 9.15 -4.00
CA LEU A 186 1.55 8.27 -3.37
C LEU A 186 2.03 8.90 -2.07
N ASN A 187 1.89 8.18 -0.96
CA ASN A 187 2.30 8.63 0.36
C ASN A 187 3.71 8.10 0.67
N LEU A 188 4.69 9.00 0.73
CA LEU A 188 6.11 8.68 0.79
C LEU A 188 6.64 8.76 2.23
N PHE A 189 7.34 7.70 2.65
CA PHE A 189 8.16 7.65 3.84
C PHE A 189 9.62 7.60 3.41
N ILE A 190 10.34 8.70 3.55
CA ILE A 190 11.72 8.84 3.07
C ILE A 190 12.68 8.60 4.23
N CYS A 191 13.50 7.57 4.12
CA CYS A 191 14.55 7.23 5.08
C CYS A 191 15.94 7.54 4.50
N GLY A 192 16.71 8.36 5.24
CA GLY A 192 18.01 8.86 4.80
C GLY A 192 17.89 10.19 4.05
N ILE A 193 18.31 11.27 4.70
CA ILE A 193 18.30 12.65 4.16
C ILE A 193 19.69 13.20 3.84
N GLY A 194 20.63 12.29 3.58
CA GLY A 194 21.97 12.64 3.10
C GLY A 194 21.93 13.18 1.66
N THR A 195 23.01 12.99 0.91
CA THR A 195 23.13 13.50 -0.46
C THR A 195 22.01 12.97 -1.37
N VAL A 196 21.72 11.67 -1.35
CA VAL A 196 20.71 11.04 -2.22
C VAL A 196 19.31 11.46 -1.80
N GLY A 197 18.95 11.27 -0.53
CA GLY A 197 17.59 11.60 -0.05
C GLY A 197 17.30 13.09 -0.06
N GLY A 198 18.28 13.93 0.29
CA GLY A 198 18.14 15.38 0.19
C GLY A 198 17.90 15.84 -1.25
N SER A 199 18.62 15.26 -2.22
CA SER A 199 18.41 15.54 -3.64
C SER A 199 17.04 15.08 -4.11
N LEU A 200 16.56 13.92 -3.66
CA LEU A 200 15.22 13.43 -3.98
C LEU A 200 14.14 14.35 -3.43
N ILE A 201 14.24 14.78 -2.18
CA ILE A 201 13.25 15.69 -1.56
C ILE A 201 13.19 17.00 -2.34
N GLU A 202 14.36 17.55 -2.75
CA GLU A 202 14.39 18.76 -3.57
C GLU A 202 13.77 18.54 -4.95
N GLN A 203 14.01 17.42 -5.60
CA GLN A 203 13.36 17.07 -6.86
C GLN A 203 11.84 16.95 -6.70
N ILE A 204 11.36 16.32 -5.63
CA ILE A 204 9.93 16.26 -5.33
C ILE A 204 9.36 17.68 -5.18
N ARG A 205 10.02 18.53 -4.39
CA ARG A 205 9.61 19.92 -4.16
C ARG A 205 9.49 20.70 -5.47
N CYS A 206 10.44 20.56 -6.39
CA CYS A 206 10.46 21.27 -7.66
C CYS A 206 9.49 20.68 -8.71
N GLN A 207 9.25 19.35 -8.68
CA GLN A 207 8.52 18.66 -9.74
C GLN A 207 7.07 18.32 -9.38
N GLN A 208 6.66 18.41 -8.11
CA GLN A 208 5.36 17.92 -7.66
C GLN A 208 4.16 18.51 -8.41
N GLU A 209 4.16 19.83 -8.73
CA GLU A 209 3.07 20.44 -9.46
C GLU A 209 3.04 20.00 -10.94
N LYS A 210 4.19 19.82 -11.56
CA LYS A 210 4.30 19.29 -12.93
C LYS A 210 3.78 17.85 -12.97
N LEU A 211 4.23 16.99 -12.07
CA LEU A 211 3.78 15.60 -11.98
C LEU A 211 2.27 15.49 -11.76
N LYS A 212 1.72 16.40 -10.94
CA LYS A 212 0.29 16.43 -10.66
C LYS A 212 -0.52 16.84 -11.90
N VAL A 213 -0.08 17.89 -12.63
CA VAL A 213 -0.82 18.43 -13.77
C VAL A 213 -0.64 17.57 -15.02
N GLU A 214 0.58 17.16 -15.34
CA GLU A 214 0.89 16.45 -16.59
C GLU A 214 0.69 14.94 -16.48
N ASN A 215 0.99 14.35 -15.31
CA ASN A 215 0.97 12.90 -15.12
C ASN A 215 -0.17 12.40 -14.22
N GLY A 216 -0.97 13.30 -13.63
CA GLY A 216 -1.99 12.92 -12.67
C GLY A 216 -1.40 12.25 -11.43
N LEU A 217 -0.19 12.62 -11.01
CA LEU A 217 0.54 12.00 -9.90
C LEU A 217 0.87 13.02 -8.82
N LYS A 218 0.33 12.83 -7.61
CA LYS A 218 0.66 13.63 -6.43
C LYS A 218 1.60 12.85 -5.52
N LEU A 219 2.81 13.36 -5.32
CA LEU A 219 3.75 12.84 -4.33
C LEU A 219 3.53 13.57 -3.00
N HIS A 220 3.20 12.81 -1.95
CA HIS A 220 2.86 13.35 -0.64
C HIS A 220 3.81 12.76 0.41
N VAL A 221 4.75 13.57 0.90
CA VAL A 221 5.73 13.11 1.89
C VAL A 221 5.09 13.16 3.28
N VAL A 222 4.91 11.99 3.88
CA VAL A 222 4.22 11.79 5.17
C VAL A 222 5.13 11.26 6.27
N GLY A 223 6.37 10.88 5.93
CA GLY A 223 7.40 10.46 6.86
C GLY A 223 8.78 10.86 6.36
N ILE A 224 9.62 11.37 7.26
CA ILE A 224 11.02 11.68 7.00
C ILE A 224 11.83 11.16 8.18
N ALA A 225 12.90 10.38 7.90
CA ALA A 225 13.79 9.85 8.91
C ALA A 225 15.26 10.02 8.52
N ASP A 226 16.10 10.29 9.50
CA ASP A 226 17.56 10.19 9.39
C ASP A 226 18.10 8.99 10.21
N ALA A 227 19.37 9.05 10.61
CA ALA A 227 19.99 7.97 11.37
C ALA A 227 19.50 7.86 12.83
N THR A 228 18.91 8.91 13.38
CA THR A 228 18.59 9.04 14.81
C THR A 228 17.17 9.50 15.07
N LYS A 229 16.61 10.29 14.18
CA LYS A 229 15.31 10.92 14.34
C LYS A 229 14.37 10.58 13.19
N ALA A 230 13.07 10.55 13.50
CA ALA A 230 12.02 10.48 12.51
C ALA A 230 10.88 11.46 12.85
N MET A 231 10.17 11.91 11.83
CA MET A 231 8.93 12.67 11.97
C MET A 231 7.88 12.14 11.01
N PHE A 232 6.62 12.15 11.46
CA PHE A 232 5.49 11.63 10.70
C PHE A 232 4.32 12.61 10.74
N SER A 233 3.65 12.82 9.61
CA SER A 233 2.45 13.65 9.51
C SER A 233 1.55 13.13 8.40
N ARG A 234 0.26 12.94 8.73
CA ARG A 234 -0.74 12.56 7.72
C ARG A 234 -1.04 13.70 6.74
N ASP A 235 -0.80 14.92 7.15
CA ASP A 235 -1.06 16.12 6.33
C ASP A 235 0.15 16.50 5.47
N GLY A 236 1.28 15.79 5.66
CA GLY A 236 2.54 16.02 4.96
C GLY A 236 3.41 17.08 5.63
N PHE A 237 4.47 17.48 4.93
CA PHE A 237 5.48 18.44 5.40
C PHE A 237 5.73 19.53 4.38
N ASP A 238 6.15 20.72 4.86
CA ASP A 238 6.78 21.73 4.01
C ASP A 238 8.21 21.29 3.67
N LEU A 239 8.40 20.87 2.43
CA LEU A 239 9.69 20.34 1.97
C LEU A 239 10.79 21.40 1.85
N ALA A 240 10.48 22.68 1.99
CA ALA A 240 11.50 23.74 2.01
C ALA A 240 12.29 23.74 3.34
N ASN A 241 11.62 23.43 4.45
CA ASN A 241 12.18 23.55 5.80
C ASN A 241 12.31 22.19 6.53
N TYR A 242 12.17 21.07 5.83
CA TYR A 242 12.08 19.73 6.43
C TYR A 242 13.25 19.36 7.35
N ARG A 243 14.47 19.87 7.08
CA ARG A 243 15.67 19.58 7.93
C ARG A 243 15.54 20.25 9.30
N GLN A 244 15.13 21.51 9.32
CA GLN A 244 14.91 22.23 10.56
C GLN A 244 13.75 21.62 11.33
N GLU A 245 12.65 21.28 10.64
CA GLU A 245 11.51 20.61 11.27
C GLU A 245 11.88 19.26 11.87
N LEU A 246 12.70 18.46 11.18
CA LEU A 246 13.18 17.17 11.73
C LEU A 246 14.06 17.38 12.97
N GLU A 247 14.90 18.41 12.97
CA GLU A 247 15.77 18.71 14.11
C GLU A 247 14.97 19.17 15.33
N GLU A 248 13.97 20.05 15.15
CA GLU A 248 13.16 20.65 16.21
C GLU A 248 12.05 19.73 16.71
N LYS A 249 11.36 19.03 15.80
CA LYS A 249 10.13 18.26 16.11
C LYS A 249 10.30 16.75 15.97
N GLY A 250 11.41 16.30 15.35
CA GLY A 250 11.69 14.87 15.18
C GLY A 250 11.88 14.16 16.52
N THR A 251 11.32 12.98 16.64
CA THR A 251 11.49 12.08 17.79
C THR A 251 12.62 11.10 17.54
N GLU A 252 13.33 10.69 18.59
CA GLU A 252 14.31 9.60 18.50
C GLU A 252 13.63 8.36 17.93
N SER A 253 14.29 7.72 16.98
CA SER A 253 13.73 6.59 16.26
C SER A 253 14.70 5.44 16.15
N THR A 254 14.24 4.24 16.50
CA THR A 254 14.91 2.95 16.22
C THR A 254 14.35 2.36 14.95
N LEU A 255 15.01 1.30 14.43
CA LEU A 255 14.52 0.57 13.27
C LEU A 255 13.11 -0.01 13.51
N GLU A 256 12.89 -0.56 14.70
CA GLU A 256 11.59 -1.13 15.10
C GLU A 256 10.52 -0.05 15.18
N SER A 257 10.81 1.08 15.85
CA SER A 257 9.84 2.18 15.97
C SER A 257 9.52 2.81 14.61
N LEU A 258 10.51 2.94 13.72
CA LEU A 258 10.31 3.41 12.34
C LEU A 258 9.34 2.51 11.56
N ARG A 259 9.59 1.18 11.61
CA ARG A 259 8.70 0.19 10.98
C ARG A 259 7.29 0.25 11.56
N ASP A 260 7.18 0.21 12.87
CA ASP A 260 5.90 0.11 13.56
C ASP A 260 5.05 1.38 13.36
N GLU A 261 5.68 2.55 13.30
CA GLU A 261 4.98 3.81 12.99
C GLU A 261 4.48 3.84 11.55
N ILE A 262 5.31 3.45 10.56
CA ILE A 262 4.90 3.38 9.15
C ILE A 262 3.71 2.44 8.98
N ILE A 263 3.77 1.26 9.59
CA ILE A 263 2.68 0.28 9.54
C ILE A 263 1.46 0.79 10.31
N GLY A 264 1.66 1.35 11.49
CA GLY A 264 0.61 1.86 12.39
C GLY A 264 -0.15 3.07 11.82
N MET A 265 0.52 3.90 11.03
CA MET A 265 -0.16 4.97 10.29
C MET A 265 -1.21 4.43 9.33
N ASN A 266 -1.05 3.23 8.81
CA ASN A 266 -2.02 2.55 7.94
C ASN A 266 -2.58 3.46 6.82
N ILE A 267 -1.70 4.13 6.09
CA ILE A 267 -2.05 5.03 4.99
C ILE A 267 -2.10 4.24 3.66
N PHE A 268 -3.03 4.60 2.79
CA PHE A 268 -3.14 3.99 1.45
C PHE A 268 -1.99 4.43 0.52
N ASN A 269 -1.71 3.62 -0.50
CA ASN A 269 -0.64 3.89 -1.49
C ASN A 269 0.68 4.31 -0.81
N SER A 270 1.03 3.63 0.28
CA SER A 270 2.27 3.90 1.02
C SER A 270 3.49 3.39 0.26
N VAL A 271 4.52 4.21 0.21
CA VAL A 271 5.81 3.91 -0.40
C VAL A 271 6.93 4.25 0.57
N PHE A 272 7.69 3.27 0.97
CA PHE A 272 8.92 3.47 1.72
C PHE A 272 10.08 3.70 0.74
N VAL A 273 10.80 4.79 0.92
CA VAL A 273 11.91 5.19 0.05
C VAL A 273 13.20 5.15 0.85
N ASP A 274 14.06 4.17 0.57
CA ASP A 274 15.34 4.01 1.24
C ASP A 274 16.47 4.67 0.44
N CYS A 275 16.94 5.79 0.98
CA CYS A 275 18.09 6.54 0.48
C CYS A 275 19.35 6.34 1.35
N THR A 276 19.40 5.26 2.16
CA THR A 276 20.50 4.94 3.06
C THR A 276 21.48 3.92 2.45
N ALA A 277 22.54 3.61 3.18
CA ALA A 277 23.40 2.46 2.95
C ALA A 277 23.38 1.49 4.16
N SER A 278 22.30 1.53 4.95
CA SER A 278 22.16 0.78 6.19
C SER A 278 21.61 -0.62 5.92
N GLU A 279 22.25 -1.64 6.46
CA GLU A 279 21.76 -3.02 6.46
C GLU A 279 20.48 -3.16 7.32
N GLY A 280 20.46 -2.46 8.46
CA GLY A 280 19.29 -2.44 9.35
C GLY A 280 18.06 -1.88 8.66
N VAL A 281 18.18 -0.80 7.88
CA VAL A 281 17.05 -0.25 7.12
C VAL A 281 16.60 -1.23 6.03
N ALA A 282 17.55 -1.86 5.34
CA ALA A 282 17.22 -2.86 4.31
C ALA A 282 16.48 -4.09 4.89
N SER A 283 16.72 -4.45 6.16
CA SER A 283 16.04 -5.56 6.83
C SER A 283 14.54 -5.32 7.07
N LEU A 284 14.08 -4.07 7.04
CA LEU A 284 12.68 -3.70 7.23
C LEU A 284 11.80 -4.03 6.01
N TYR A 285 12.38 -4.22 4.82
CA TYR A 285 11.62 -4.34 3.58
C TYR A 285 10.61 -5.47 3.59
N LYS A 286 10.97 -6.61 4.18
CA LYS A 286 10.08 -7.77 4.25
C LYS A 286 8.79 -7.43 5.00
N ASP A 287 8.91 -6.85 6.18
CA ASP A 287 7.75 -6.49 7.00
C ASP A 287 6.90 -5.41 6.32
N LEU A 288 7.52 -4.40 5.72
CA LEU A 288 6.84 -3.33 5.01
C LEU A 288 6.04 -3.87 3.81
N LEU A 289 6.64 -4.73 2.98
CA LEU A 289 5.97 -5.36 1.85
C LEU A 289 4.80 -6.25 2.29
N LEU A 290 4.96 -7.01 3.38
CA LEU A 290 3.88 -7.82 3.97
C LEU A 290 2.71 -6.97 4.45
N HIS A 291 2.93 -5.71 4.83
CA HIS A 291 1.91 -4.75 5.24
C HIS A 291 1.47 -3.79 4.12
N ASN A 292 1.65 -4.19 2.86
CA ASN A 292 1.20 -3.46 1.67
C ASN A 292 1.85 -2.07 1.49
N VAL A 293 3.06 -1.90 2.00
CA VAL A 293 3.91 -0.74 1.74
C VAL A 293 4.87 -1.08 0.60
N SER A 294 4.82 -0.35 -0.51
CA SER A 294 5.79 -0.49 -1.59
C SER A 294 7.18 -0.01 -1.14
N VAL A 295 8.23 -0.58 -1.68
CA VAL A 295 9.61 -0.19 -1.37
C VAL A 295 10.30 0.31 -2.62
N VAL A 296 10.93 1.49 -2.54
CA VAL A 296 11.82 2.06 -3.55
C VAL A 296 13.18 2.30 -2.92
N ALA A 297 14.22 1.66 -3.42
CA ALA A 297 15.51 1.65 -2.76
C ALA A 297 16.65 2.14 -3.64
N ALA A 298 17.38 3.15 -3.18
CA ALA A 298 18.73 3.43 -3.64
C ALA A 298 19.77 2.54 -2.93
N ASN A 299 19.40 1.96 -1.81
CA ASN A 299 20.19 1.02 -1.04
C ASN A 299 20.32 -0.32 -1.77
N LYS A 300 21.55 -0.73 -2.06
CA LYS A 300 21.86 -1.95 -2.83
C LYS A 300 21.85 -3.23 -2.00
N ILE A 301 21.84 -3.11 -0.67
CA ILE A 301 22.11 -4.24 0.24
C ILE A 301 21.07 -5.36 0.05
N ALA A 302 19.78 -5.06 0.12
CA ALA A 302 18.75 -6.07 0.00
C ALA A 302 18.77 -6.77 -1.37
N ALA A 303 18.93 -6.02 -2.47
CA ALA A 303 18.96 -6.57 -3.82
C ALA A 303 20.21 -7.41 -4.12
N SER A 304 21.33 -7.15 -3.40
CA SER A 304 22.60 -7.88 -3.52
C SER A 304 22.88 -8.82 -2.33
N SER A 305 21.95 -8.98 -1.40
CA SER A 305 22.05 -9.92 -0.27
C SER A 305 21.97 -11.38 -0.74
N LYS A 306 21.83 -12.35 0.16
CA LYS A 306 21.62 -13.76 -0.22
C LYS A 306 20.48 -13.87 -1.23
N TYR A 307 20.62 -14.73 -2.24
CA TYR A 307 19.66 -14.89 -3.32
C TYR A 307 18.25 -15.23 -2.82
N GLU A 308 18.16 -16.02 -1.75
CA GLU A 308 16.87 -16.38 -1.15
C GLU A 308 16.10 -15.15 -0.64
N ASN A 309 16.79 -14.22 0.04
CA ASN A 309 16.19 -12.99 0.53
C ASN A 309 15.71 -12.09 -0.63
N TYR A 310 16.55 -11.89 -1.64
CA TYR A 310 16.18 -11.16 -2.85
C TYR A 310 14.92 -11.75 -3.51
N ARG A 311 14.90 -13.09 -3.69
CA ARG A 311 13.77 -13.80 -4.28
C ARG A 311 12.50 -13.67 -3.43
N GLU A 312 12.63 -13.82 -2.12
CA GLU A 312 11.53 -13.67 -1.16
C GLU A 312 10.90 -12.28 -1.25
N LEU A 313 11.69 -11.20 -1.23
CA LEU A 313 11.19 -9.83 -1.35
C LEU A 313 10.42 -9.61 -2.67
N LYS A 314 10.95 -10.07 -3.79
CA LYS A 314 10.24 -9.99 -5.09
C LYS A 314 8.95 -10.82 -5.10
N GLN A 315 8.94 -11.98 -4.46
CA GLN A 315 7.76 -12.83 -4.35
C GLN A 315 6.67 -12.19 -3.48
N ILE A 316 7.03 -11.66 -2.31
CA ILE A 316 6.09 -10.96 -1.42
C ILE A 316 5.49 -9.76 -2.13
N ALA A 317 6.31 -8.93 -2.78
CA ALA A 317 5.83 -7.76 -3.52
C ALA A 317 4.80 -8.15 -4.58
N ARG A 318 5.08 -9.23 -5.34
CA ARG A 318 4.16 -9.76 -6.36
C ARG A 318 2.86 -10.29 -5.75
N GLN A 319 2.94 -11.08 -4.68
CA GLN A 319 1.77 -11.66 -4.01
C GLN A 319 0.88 -10.59 -3.37
N ARG A 320 1.48 -9.55 -2.80
CA ARG A 320 0.75 -8.44 -2.17
C ARG A 320 0.29 -7.37 -3.17
N GLY A 321 0.73 -7.43 -4.43
CA GLY A 321 0.41 -6.43 -5.44
C GLY A 321 1.06 -5.07 -5.19
N VAL A 322 2.13 -5.04 -4.40
CA VAL A 322 2.97 -3.85 -4.14
C VAL A 322 4.25 -3.90 -4.97
N LYS A 323 5.02 -2.82 -4.97
CA LYS A 323 6.26 -2.73 -5.75
C LYS A 323 7.50 -2.82 -4.85
N TYR A 324 8.51 -3.53 -5.34
CA TYR A 324 9.88 -3.46 -4.85
C TYR A 324 10.77 -3.02 -6.01
N LEU A 325 11.19 -1.75 -6.00
CA LEU A 325 11.91 -1.08 -7.10
C LEU A 325 13.26 -0.59 -6.62
N PHE A 326 14.29 -0.78 -7.43
CA PHE A 326 15.67 -0.41 -7.10
C PHE A 326 16.48 -0.03 -8.35
N GLU A 327 15.86 0.67 -9.30
CA GLU A 327 16.47 1.10 -10.57
C GLU A 327 17.81 1.82 -10.39
N THR A 328 17.86 2.74 -9.41
CA THR A 328 19.05 3.56 -9.16
C THR A 328 20.23 2.79 -8.54
N ASN A 329 20.06 1.50 -8.23
CA ASN A 329 21.12 0.66 -7.71
C ASN A 329 22.22 0.42 -8.74
N VAL A 330 21.89 0.44 -10.05
CA VAL A 330 22.84 0.28 -11.13
C VAL A 330 22.56 1.30 -12.24
N GLY A 331 23.63 1.97 -12.73
CA GLY A 331 23.51 2.91 -13.82
C GLY A 331 23.01 4.31 -13.44
N ALA A 332 22.95 4.63 -12.16
CA ALA A 332 22.46 5.92 -11.64
C ALA A 332 21.08 6.30 -12.20
N GLY A 333 20.96 7.30 -13.06
CA GLY A 333 19.71 7.74 -13.67
C GLY A 333 19.36 7.04 -14.98
N LEU A 334 20.13 6.05 -15.42
CA LEU A 334 19.86 5.30 -16.64
C LEU A 334 18.86 4.16 -16.39
N PRO A 335 17.92 3.87 -17.30
CA PRO A 335 16.91 2.82 -17.17
C PRO A 335 17.51 1.44 -17.51
N ILE A 336 18.41 0.93 -16.69
CA ILE A 336 19.12 -0.33 -16.91
C ILE A 336 18.30 -1.54 -16.47
N ILE A 337 17.84 -1.53 -15.22
CA ILE A 337 17.10 -2.66 -14.63
C ILE A 337 15.74 -2.81 -15.31
N ASN A 338 15.02 -1.72 -15.52
CA ASN A 338 13.75 -1.75 -16.23
C ASN A 338 13.91 -2.29 -17.66
N THR A 339 14.96 -1.85 -18.38
CA THR A 339 15.23 -2.34 -19.73
C THR A 339 15.52 -3.86 -19.75
N ILE A 340 16.32 -4.35 -18.80
CA ILE A 340 16.57 -5.80 -18.64
C ILE A 340 15.26 -6.56 -18.39
N ASN A 341 14.44 -6.05 -17.46
CA ASN A 341 13.16 -6.66 -17.13
C ASN A 341 12.20 -6.67 -18.33
N ASP A 342 12.14 -5.61 -19.12
CA ASP A 342 11.30 -5.53 -20.33
C ASP A 342 11.73 -6.56 -21.37
N LEU A 343 13.04 -6.74 -21.60
CA LEU A 343 13.57 -7.77 -22.50
C LEU A 343 13.21 -9.18 -22.01
N ILE A 344 13.44 -9.47 -20.72
CA ILE A 344 13.09 -10.79 -20.14
C ILE A 344 11.59 -11.06 -20.23
N HIS A 345 10.75 -10.08 -19.92
CA HIS A 345 9.29 -10.22 -20.01
C HIS A 345 8.79 -10.39 -21.46
N SER A 346 9.53 -9.88 -22.43
CA SER A 346 9.27 -10.09 -23.86
C SER A 346 9.71 -11.47 -24.37
N GLY A 347 10.27 -12.30 -23.49
CA GLY A 347 10.77 -13.64 -23.82
C GLY A 347 12.20 -13.67 -24.36
N ASP A 348 12.91 -12.53 -24.29
CA ASP A 348 14.32 -12.46 -24.69
C ASP A 348 15.24 -12.98 -23.59
N LYS A 349 16.48 -13.23 -23.93
CA LYS A 349 17.50 -13.77 -23.03
C LYS A 349 18.77 -12.94 -23.09
N ILE A 350 19.18 -12.42 -21.94
CA ILE A 350 20.45 -11.69 -21.84
C ILE A 350 21.61 -12.67 -21.89
N LEU A 351 22.45 -12.55 -22.92
CA LEU A 351 23.61 -13.43 -23.12
C LEU A 351 24.91 -12.80 -22.55
N LYS A 352 25.03 -11.47 -22.60
CA LYS A 352 26.23 -10.77 -22.19
C LYS A 352 25.87 -9.35 -21.76
N ILE A 353 26.53 -8.89 -20.69
CA ILE A 353 26.51 -7.50 -20.24
C ILE A 353 27.96 -7.01 -20.15
N GLU A 354 28.27 -5.91 -20.80
CA GLU A 354 29.55 -5.22 -20.71
C GLU A 354 29.29 -3.78 -20.27
N ALA A 355 29.86 -3.37 -19.14
CA ALA A 355 29.60 -2.04 -18.58
C ALA A 355 30.76 -1.57 -17.69
N VAL A 356 30.91 -0.26 -17.61
CA VAL A 356 31.71 0.40 -16.58
C VAL A 356 30.78 0.74 -15.40
N LEU A 357 30.94 0.03 -14.30
CA LEU A 357 30.03 0.12 -13.15
C LEU A 357 30.52 1.01 -12.01
N SER A 358 31.75 1.51 -12.08
CA SER A 358 32.35 2.41 -11.08
C SER A 358 32.97 3.64 -11.73
N GLY A 359 32.40 4.80 -11.47
CA GLY A 359 32.97 6.08 -11.90
C GLY A 359 34.36 6.31 -11.28
N THR A 360 34.55 6.00 -10.00
CA THR A 360 35.80 6.12 -9.25
C THR A 360 36.90 5.27 -9.89
N LEU A 361 36.65 3.97 -10.07
CA LEU A 361 37.66 3.08 -10.66
C LEU A 361 37.94 3.45 -12.12
N ASN A 362 36.91 3.83 -12.88
CA ASN A 362 37.09 4.32 -14.24
C ASN A 362 37.99 5.55 -14.29
N TYR A 363 37.77 6.54 -13.39
CA TYR A 363 38.59 7.72 -13.29
C TYR A 363 40.05 7.32 -12.97
N ILE A 364 40.25 6.51 -11.92
CA ILE A 364 41.59 6.08 -11.47
C ILE A 364 42.36 5.37 -12.60
N PHE A 365 41.72 4.37 -13.24
CA PHE A 365 42.39 3.58 -14.29
C PHE A 365 42.63 4.36 -15.60
N ASN A 366 41.90 5.42 -15.87
CA ASN A 366 42.14 6.30 -17.00
C ASN A 366 43.21 7.37 -16.72
N LYS A 367 43.52 7.67 -15.47
CA LYS A 367 44.52 8.68 -15.07
C LYS A 367 45.87 8.10 -14.72
N ILE A 368 45.93 6.85 -14.31
CA ILE A 368 47.18 6.19 -13.96
C ILE A 368 48.10 6.10 -15.19
N SER A 369 49.36 6.47 -15.03
CA SER A 369 50.39 6.40 -16.06
C SER A 369 51.76 6.19 -15.43
N ALA A 370 52.80 6.05 -16.26
CA ALA A 370 54.17 5.98 -15.77
C ALA A 370 54.57 7.22 -14.97
N ASP A 371 54.00 8.38 -15.31
CA ASP A 371 54.31 9.68 -14.68
C ASP A 371 53.39 10.00 -13.49
N ILE A 372 52.25 9.33 -13.37
CA ILE A 372 51.24 9.56 -12.31
C ILE A 372 51.03 8.25 -11.56
N PRO A 373 51.68 8.07 -10.39
CA PRO A 373 51.58 6.85 -9.63
C PRO A 373 50.18 6.69 -9.03
N PHE A 374 49.78 5.42 -8.79
CA PHE A 374 48.46 5.04 -8.27
C PHE A 374 48.01 5.84 -7.04
N SER A 375 48.94 6.04 -6.06
CA SER A 375 48.63 6.82 -4.84
C SER A 375 48.27 8.28 -5.13
N ARG A 376 48.90 8.90 -6.15
CA ARG A 376 48.56 10.26 -6.56
C ARG A 376 47.23 10.31 -7.27
N THR A 377 46.95 9.33 -8.13
CA THR A 377 45.66 9.23 -8.84
C THR A 377 44.49 9.09 -7.87
N ILE A 378 44.67 8.34 -6.77
CA ILE A 378 43.63 8.23 -5.72
C ILE A 378 43.36 9.60 -5.07
N LYS A 379 44.42 10.35 -4.73
CA LYS A 379 44.27 11.69 -4.15
C LYS A 379 43.53 12.64 -5.12
N MET A 380 43.89 12.60 -6.39
CA MET A 380 43.18 13.37 -7.43
C MET A 380 41.70 13.00 -7.50
N ALA A 381 41.38 11.70 -7.43
CA ALA A 381 40.01 11.23 -7.41
C ALA A 381 39.22 11.76 -6.19
N GLN A 382 39.84 11.86 -5.04
CA GLN A 382 39.24 12.46 -3.84
C GLN A 382 39.06 13.97 -3.98
N GLU A 383 40.08 14.68 -4.47
CA GLU A 383 40.04 16.13 -4.71
C GLU A 383 38.93 16.52 -5.70
N GLU A 384 38.78 15.74 -6.77
CA GLU A 384 37.74 15.93 -7.80
C GLU A 384 36.38 15.30 -7.42
N ARG A 385 36.24 14.74 -6.21
CA ARG A 385 35.02 14.13 -5.67
C ARG A 385 34.47 12.92 -6.46
N TYR A 386 35.36 12.17 -7.11
CA TYR A 386 35.04 10.89 -7.71
C TYR A 386 35.17 9.73 -6.72
N SER A 387 35.88 9.90 -5.60
CA SER A 387 36.05 8.87 -4.57
C SER A 387 35.40 9.30 -3.25
N GLU A 388 34.92 8.30 -2.52
CA GLU A 388 34.48 8.45 -1.13
C GLU A 388 35.63 8.96 -0.23
N PRO A 389 35.34 9.54 0.95
CA PRO A 389 36.36 9.99 1.89
C PRO A 389 37.38 8.91 2.25
N ASP A 390 36.94 7.65 2.39
CA ASP A 390 37.80 6.49 2.49
C ASP A 390 37.88 5.74 1.15
N PRO A 391 38.92 5.93 0.34
CA PRO A 391 39.03 5.32 -0.98
C PRO A 391 39.13 3.80 -0.94
N ARG A 392 39.42 3.19 0.22
CA ARG A 392 39.45 1.73 0.37
C ARG A 392 38.08 1.11 0.10
N ILE A 393 36.98 1.84 0.36
CA ILE A 393 35.64 1.41 0.07
C ILE A 393 35.50 1.20 -1.43
N ASP A 394 35.83 2.20 -2.25
CA ASP A 394 35.78 2.12 -3.71
C ASP A 394 36.75 1.06 -4.26
N LEU A 395 37.99 1.05 -3.77
CA LEU A 395 39.03 0.11 -4.21
C LEU A 395 38.74 -1.35 -3.81
N SER A 396 37.89 -1.59 -2.80
CA SER A 396 37.52 -2.95 -2.42
C SER A 396 36.69 -3.66 -3.51
N GLY A 397 36.13 -2.91 -4.45
CA GLY A 397 35.26 -3.44 -5.50
C GLY A 397 33.88 -3.91 -5.03
N LYS A 398 33.58 -3.79 -3.72
CA LYS A 398 32.29 -4.27 -3.15
C LYS A 398 31.07 -3.67 -3.82
N ASP A 399 31.11 -2.38 -4.16
CA ASP A 399 30.00 -1.71 -4.86
C ASP A 399 29.82 -2.27 -6.28
N VAL A 400 30.92 -2.52 -6.98
CA VAL A 400 30.90 -3.14 -8.31
C VAL A 400 30.35 -4.56 -8.26
N ILE A 401 30.78 -5.36 -7.28
CA ILE A 401 30.28 -6.73 -7.08
C ILE A 401 28.77 -6.70 -6.82
N ARG A 402 28.29 -5.82 -5.94
CA ARG A 402 26.85 -5.68 -5.69
C ARG A 402 26.07 -5.35 -6.98
N LYS A 403 26.56 -4.43 -7.79
CA LYS A 403 25.94 -4.08 -9.07
C LYS A 403 25.92 -5.24 -10.05
N LEU A 404 26.99 -6.01 -10.14
CA LEU A 404 27.06 -7.22 -10.97
C LEU A 404 26.08 -8.29 -10.53
N VAL A 405 25.98 -8.54 -9.22
CA VAL A 405 25.01 -9.47 -8.63
C VAL A 405 23.57 -9.06 -8.97
N ILE A 406 23.24 -7.77 -8.82
CA ILE A 406 21.92 -7.24 -9.15
C ILE A 406 21.61 -7.45 -10.65
N LEU A 407 22.52 -7.07 -11.54
CA LEU A 407 22.33 -7.21 -12.98
C LEU A 407 22.16 -8.69 -13.39
N ALA A 408 22.97 -9.59 -12.86
CA ALA A 408 22.87 -11.01 -13.16
C ALA A 408 21.51 -11.58 -12.69
N ARG A 409 21.05 -11.21 -11.49
CA ARG A 409 19.75 -11.64 -10.96
C ARG A 409 18.58 -11.12 -11.78
N GLU A 410 18.60 -9.85 -12.16
CA GLU A 410 17.56 -9.27 -13.02
C GLU A 410 17.60 -9.85 -14.45
N ALA A 411 18.76 -10.29 -14.92
CA ALA A 411 18.90 -11.05 -16.17
C ALA A 411 18.47 -12.53 -16.06
N GLY A 412 17.95 -12.96 -14.91
CA GLY A 412 17.40 -14.29 -14.69
C GLY A 412 18.40 -15.35 -14.20
N TYR A 413 19.61 -14.95 -13.79
CA TYR A 413 20.61 -15.88 -13.26
C TYR A 413 20.54 -15.98 -11.73
N THR A 414 20.66 -17.23 -11.24
CA THR A 414 20.80 -17.49 -9.80
C THR A 414 22.24 -17.27 -9.41
N LEU A 415 22.54 -16.22 -8.66
CA LEU A 415 23.88 -15.85 -8.21
C LEU A 415 23.84 -15.47 -6.72
N GLU A 416 24.77 -16.06 -5.93
CA GLU A 416 24.99 -15.71 -4.53
C GLU A 416 25.86 -14.45 -4.35
#